data_3a89db6ccafe38c930afe38da4d5e873
#
_entry.id   3a89db6ccafe38c930afe38da4d5e873
#
_cell.length_a   1.000
_cell.length_b   1.000
_cell.length_c   1.000
_cell.angle_alpha   90.00
_cell.angle_beta   90.00
_cell.angle_gamma   90.00
#
_symmetry.space_group_name_H-M   'P 1'
#
loop_
_entity.id
_entity.type
_entity.pdbx_description
1 polymer ?
#
loop_
_entity_poly.entity_id
_entity_poly.type
_entity_poly.pdbx_seq_one_letter_code
_entity_poly.pdbx_strand_id
1 'polypeptide(L)'
;SKTIKQYHVYCYIGYDIISSNHVLDAESVWRNLFLELFKPSQALNECLNCCSLDSSGYVAVHLRFVNALENFEKDQFNSLTEDKRENLIQRCLKGIRLIIDQNKNKQIVVFSDSKVFLERVKVLPVIVLDGKVGHISFTENTHEVAMKTFVDFYAISKACRVIRILAPEMYNTVFSYYAAVLGGDHS
;
A
#
# COMPACT_ATOMS: atom_id res chain seq x y z
N SER A 1 22.07 -24.92 -30.72
CA SER A 1 21.46 -24.50 -29.43
C SER A 1 20.44 -23.38 -29.71
N LYS A 2 19.18 -23.59 -29.37
CA LYS A 2 18.18 -22.52 -29.46
C LYS A 2 18.48 -21.52 -28.35
N THR A 3 18.92 -20.34 -28.72
CA THR A 3 19.07 -19.23 -27.77
C THR A 3 17.68 -18.78 -27.37
N ILE A 4 17.30 -18.99 -26.11
CA ILE A 4 16.05 -18.45 -25.56
C ILE A 4 16.26 -16.95 -25.44
N LYS A 5 15.52 -16.17 -26.23
CA LYS A 5 15.48 -14.72 -26.08
C LYS A 5 14.36 -14.37 -25.10
N GLN A 6 14.71 -13.74 -24.01
CA GLN A 6 13.75 -13.19 -23.08
C GLN A 6 13.43 -11.75 -23.48
N TYR A 7 12.15 -11.44 -23.65
CA TYR A 7 11.68 -10.10 -23.96
C TYR A 7 11.02 -9.53 -22.71
N HIS A 8 11.47 -8.35 -22.29
CA HIS A 8 10.83 -7.59 -21.23
C HIS A 8 9.98 -6.51 -21.90
N VAL A 9 8.67 -6.58 -21.70
CA VAL A 9 7.73 -5.59 -22.22
C VAL A 9 7.20 -4.78 -21.07
N TYR A 10 7.48 -3.48 -21.07
CA TYR A 10 6.90 -2.53 -20.13
C TYR A 10 5.78 -1.78 -20.85
N CYS A 11 4.54 -2.01 -20.42
CA CYS A 11 3.37 -1.36 -21.00
C CYS A 11 2.70 -0.47 -19.95
N TYR A 12 2.95 0.83 -20.01
CA TYR A 12 2.30 1.82 -19.15
C TYR A 12 0.84 2.09 -19.53
N ILE A 13 0.46 1.76 -20.76
CA ILE A 13 -0.89 1.98 -21.30
C ILE A 13 -1.72 0.72 -21.39
N GLY A 14 -1.23 -0.41 -20.83
CA GLY A 14 -1.94 -1.70 -20.91
C GLY A 14 -3.33 -1.66 -20.29
N TYR A 15 -3.48 -0.94 -19.18
CA TYR A 15 -4.77 -0.72 -18.54
C TYR A 15 -5.74 0.06 -19.44
N ASP A 16 -5.26 1.13 -20.08
CA ASP A 16 -6.06 1.95 -20.99
C ASP A 16 -6.50 1.16 -22.23
N ILE A 17 -5.64 0.28 -22.74
CA ILE A 17 -5.96 -0.62 -23.86
C ILE A 17 -7.05 -1.60 -23.48
N ILE A 18 -6.97 -2.20 -22.29
CA ILE A 18 -7.98 -3.14 -21.78
C ILE A 18 -9.29 -2.40 -21.51
N SER A 19 -9.24 -1.24 -20.85
CA SER A 19 -10.42 -0.46 -20.50
C SER A 19 -11.11 0.18 -21.70
N SER A 20 -10.36 0.52 -22.76
CA SER A 20 -10.92 1.03 -24.03
C SER A 20 -11.68 -0.05 -24.83
N ASN A 21 -11.41 -1.31 -24.52
CA ASN A 21 -12.10 -2.44 -25.10
C ASN A 21 -13.37 -2.72 -24.26
N HIS A 22 -14.45 -1.98 -24.49
CA HIS A 22 -15.71 -1.94 -23.72
C HIS A 22 -16.34 -3.30 -23.33
N VAL A 23 -15.72 -4.41 -23.70
CA VAL A 23 -16.16 -5.79 -23.41
C VAL A 23 -15.48 -6.35 -22.16
N LEU A 24 -14.35 -5.76 -21.72
CA LEU A 24 -13.54 -6.30 -20.62
C LEU A 24 -13.51 -5.31 -19.46
N ASP A 25 -13.88 -5.78 -18.29
CA ASP A 25 -13.59 -5.10 -17.02
C ASP A 25 -12.10 -5.29 -16.68
N ALA A 26 -11.33 -4.21 -16.80
CA ALA A 26 -9.89 -4.21 -16.62
C ALA A 26 -9.47 -4.66 -15.20
N GLU A 27 -10.26 -4.32 -14.18
CA GLU A 27 -9.99 -4.71 -12.79
C GLU A 27 -10.18 -6.21 -12.60
N SER A 28 -11.28 -6.78 -13.10
CA SER A 28 -11.53 -8.21 -13.09
C SER A 28 -10.46 -8.99 -13.86
N VAL A 29 -10.04 -8.50 -15.03
CA VAL A 29 -8.96 -9.11 -15.83
C VAL A 29 -7.66 -9.09 -15.02
N TRP A 30 -7.27 -7.95 -14.45
CA TRP A 30 -6.06 -7.84 -13.65
C TRP A 30 -6.11 -8.77 -12.42
N ARG A 31 -7.21 -8.77 -11.69
CA ARG A 31 -7.41 -9.62 -10.52
C ARG A 31 -7.27 -11.09 -10.85
N ASN A 32 -7.93 -11.55 -11.91
CA ASN A 32 -7.90 -12.95 -12.32
C ASN A 32 -6.48 -13.37 -12.74
N LEU A 33 -5.80 -12.55 -13.54
CA LEU A 33 -4.41 -12.81 -13.93
C LEU A 33 -3.47 -12.83 -12.72
N PHE A 34 -3.64 -11.90 -11.78
CA PHE A 34 -2.84 -11.89 -10.55
C PHE A 34 -3.03 -13.19 -9.74
N LEU A 35 -4.26 -13.63 -9.53
CA LEU A 35 -4.58 -14.85 -8.77
C LEU A 35 -4.10 -16.13 -9.47
N GLU A 36 -4.03 -16.13 -10.79
CA GLU A 36 -3.50 -17.24 -11.58
C GLU A 36 -1.97 -17.32 -11.49
N LEU A 37 -1.29 -16.17 -11.60
CA LEU A 37 0.17 -16.09 -11.70
C LEU A 37 0.88 -16.08 -10.34
N PHE A 38 0.23 -15.56 -9.29
CA PHE A 38 0.87 -15.32 -8.00
C PHE A 38 0.09 -15.96 -6.85
N LYS A 39 0.81 -16.69 -6.01
CA LYS A 39 0.30 -17.24 -4.75
C LYS A 39 1.21 -16.82 -3.60
N PRO A 40 0.65 -16.43 -2.45
CA PRO A 40 1.46 -16.18 -1.27
C PRO A 40 2.31 -17.40 -0.91
N SER A 41 3.59 -17.20 -0.64
CA SER A 41 4.45 -18.25 -0.11
C SER A 41 4.00 -18.67 1.29
N GLN A 42 4.48 -19.84 1.76
CA GLN A 42 4.21 -20.28 3.12
C GLN A 42 4.67 -19.23 4.15
N ALA A 43 5.88 -18.69 4.00
CA ALA A 43 6.42 -17.67 4.91
C ALA A 43 5.56 -16.40 4.94
N LEU A 44 5.05 -15.95 3.78
CA LEU A 44 4.14 -14.81 3.71
C LEU A 44 2.79 -15.10 4.41
N ASN A 45 2.23 -16.30 4.21
CA ASN A 45 1.00 -16.70 4.90
C ASN A 45 1.19 -16.75 6.42
N GLU A 46 2.32 -17.27 6.90
CA GLU A 46 2.66 -17.29 8.33
C GLU A 46 2.74 -15.86 8.88
N CYS A 47 3.41 -14.94 8.20
CA CYS A 47 3.44 -13.53 8.59
C CYS A 47 2.05 -12.90 8.64
N LEU A 48 1.21 -13.14 7.63
CA LEU A 48 -0.16 -12.61 7.59
C LEU A 48 -1.02 -13.16 8.74
N ASN A 49 -0.87 -14.42 9.08
CA ASN A 49 -1.59 -15.04 10.20
C ASN A 49 -1.16 -14.46 11.57
N CYS A 50 0.10 -14.02 11.69
CA CYS A 50 0.60 -13.37 12.90
C CYS A 50 0.15 -11.92 13.08
N CYS A 51 -0.45 -11.29 12.07
CA CYS A 51 -0.82 -9.86 12.12
C CYS A 51 -1.98 -9.52 13.06
N SER A 52 -2.64 -10.51 13.69
CA SER A 52 -3.77 -10.30 14.63
C SER A 52 -4.87 -9.38 14.09
N LEU A 53 -5.15 -9.45 12.80
CA LEU A 53 -6.18 -8.66 12.15
C LEU A 53 -7.56 -9.28 12.40
N ASP A 54 -8.57 -8.43 12.59
CA ASP A 54 -9.92 -8.87 12.88
C ASP A 54 -10.53 -9.65 11.69
N SER A 55 -10.90 -10.90 11.91
CA SER A 55 -11.55 -11.76 10.93
C SER A 55 -12.95 -11.27 10.53
N SER A 56 -13.60 -10.44 11.36
CA SER A 56 -14.87 -9.78 11.04
C SER A 56 -14.73 -8.58 10.11
N GLY A 57 -13.50 -8.24 9.76
CA GLY A 57 -13.10 -7.18 8.84
C GLY A 57 -12.60 -5.91 9.53
N TYR A 58 -11.67 -5.25 8.89
CA TYR A 58 -11.03 -3.99 9.32
C TYR A 58 -11.01 -2.99 8.17
N VAL A 59 -10.77 -1.72 8.49
CA VAL A 59 -10.56 -0.66 7.51
C VAL A 59 -9.06 -0.45 7.33
N ALA A 60 -8.57 -0.57 6.10
CA ALA A 60 -7.20 -0.24 5.74
C ALA A 60 -7.08 1.24 5.35
N VAL A 61 -6.18 1.96 5.99
CA VAL A 61 -5.87 3.36 5.67
C VAL A 61 -4.45 3.45 5.14
N HIS A 62 -4.29 3.89 3.90
CA HIS A 62 -2.99 3.93 3.22
C HIS A 62 -2.55 5.36 2.92
N LEU A 63 -1.27 5.66 3.24
CA LEU A 63 -0.63 6.94 3.01
C LEU A 63 0.76 6.73 2.38
N ARG A 64 1.07 7.45 1.30
CA ARG A 64 2.36 7.37 0.61
C ARG A 64 3.05 8.72 0.60
N PHE A 65 4.12 8.87 1.37
CA PHE A 65 4.86 10.13 1.56
C PHE A 65 6.08 10.25 0.64
N VAL A 66 6.74 9.13 0.30
CA VAL A 66 8.03 9.10 -0.41
C VAL A 66 9.03 10.00 0.34
N ASN A 67 9.47 11.11 -0.25
CA ASN A 67 10.45 12.02 0.34
C ASN A 67 9.82 13.18 1.15
N ALA A 68 8.49 13.24 1.27
CA ALA A 68 7.83 14.36 1.93
C ALA A 68 8.17 14.47 3.44
N LEU A 69 8.35 13.33 4.13
CA LEU A 69 8.65 13.31 5.56
C LEU A 69 10.09 12.89 5.88
N GLU A 70 10.69 12.07 5.05
CA GLU A 70 12.03 11.49 5.23
C GLU A 70 12.78 11.52 3.90
N ASN A 71 14.09 11.41 3.93
CA ASN A 71 14.89 11.19 2.72
C ASN A 71 14.85 9.71 2.37
N PHE A 72 13.77 9.28 1.77
CA PHE A 72 13.50 7.89 1.44
C PHE A 72 14.19 7.46 0.13
N GLU A 73 14.26 8.38 -0.82
CA GLU A 73 14.91 8.18 -2.12
C GLU A 73 16.06 9.16 -2.28
N LYS A 74 17.11 8.76 -3.00
CA LYS A 74 18.31 9.58 -3.23
C LYS A 74 18.04 10.89 -3.99
N ASP A 75 16.90 10.96 -4.68
CA ASP A 75 16.47 12.19 -5.36
C ASP A 75 15.81 13.13 -4.37
N GLN A 76 16.39 14.30 -4.18
CA GLN A 76 15.94 15.36 -3.25
C GLN A 76 14.62 16.03 -3.69
N PHE A 77 13.89 15.47 -4.62
CA PHE A 77 12.60 15.99 -5.06
C PHE A 77 11.58 15.87 -3.93
N ASN A 78 11.05 17.03 -3.51
CA ASN A 78 9.99 17.19 -2.51
C ASN A 78 10.36 17.05 -1.02
N SER A 79 11.59 17.24 -0.61
CA SER A 79 11.87 17.36 0.82
C SER A 79 11.23 18.63 1.38
N LEU A 80 10.28 18.46 2.29
CA LEU A 80 9.60 19.58 2.95
C LEU A 80 10.47 20.14 4.07
N THR A 81 10.27 21.44 4.38
CA THR A 81 10.81 22.03 5.61
C THR A 81 10.14 21.40 6.84
N GLU A 82 10.78 21.47 8.01
CA GLU A 82 10.27 20.84 9.24
C GLU A 82 8.83 21.30 9.58
N ASP A 83 8.54 22.59 9.49
CA ASP A 83 7.19 23.13 9.74
C ASP A 83 6.16 22.55 8.78
N LYS A 84 6.51 22.39 7.50
CA LYS A 84 5.61 21.80 6.51
C LYS A 84 5.42 20.30 6.73
N ARG A 85 6.47 19.58 7.16
CA ARG A 85 6.39 18.17 7.54
C ARG A 85 5.44 17.97 8.71
N GLU A 86 5.62 18.75 9.78
CA GLU A 86 4.76 18.67 10.95
C GLU A 86 3.30 19.01 10.60
N ASN A 87 3.07 20.06 9.81
CA ASN A 87 1.73 20.40 9.33
C ASN A 87 1.08 19.28 8.54
N LEU A 88 1.83 18.62 7.63
CA LEU A 88 1.36 17.48 6.85
C LEU A 88 0.98 16.31 7.76
N ILE A 89 1.85 15.98 8.73
CA ILE A 89 1.59 14.92 9.72
C ILE A 89 0.28 15.21 10.47
N GLN A 90 0.11 16.43 10.99
CA GLN A 90 -1.08 16.79 11.76
C GLN A 90 -2.37 16.73 10.92
N ARG A 91 -2.31 17.13 9.65
CA ARG A 91 -3.47 17.00 8.74
C ARG A 91 -3.81 15.51 8.50
N CYS A 92 -2.82 14.67 8.29
CA CYS A 92 -3.03 13.22 8.12
C CYS A 92 -3.58 12.58 9.39
N LEU A 93 -3.06 12.89 10.57
CA LEU A 93 -3.57 12.41 11.85
C LEU A 93 -5.03 12.85 12.09
N LYS A 94 -5.37 14.10 11.73
CA LYS A 94 -6.76 14.57 11.78
C LYS A 94 -7.67 13.76 10.86
N GLY A 95 -7.22 13.47 9.64
CA GLY A 95 -7.95 12.62 8.70
C GLY A 95 -8.20 11.22 9.26
N ILE A 96 -7.17 10.61 9.89
CA ILE A 96 -7.32 9.28 10.51
C ILE A 96 -8.29 9.32 11.69
N ARG A 97 -8.28 10.37 12.52
CA ARG A 97 -9.29 10.52 13.61
C ARG A 97 -10.72 10.53 13.07
N LEU A 98 -10.96 11.24 11.97
CA LEU A 98 -12.29 11.23 11.33
C LEU A 98 -12.67 9.83 10.82
N ILE A 99 -11.72 9.09 10.25
CA ILE A 99 -11.98 7.71 9.82
C ILE A 99 -12.31 6.81 11.02
N ILE A 100 -11.59 6.93 12.14
CA ILE A 100 -11.86 6.20 13.39
C ILE A 100 -13.29 6.51 13.87
N ASP A 101 -13.66 7.80 13.92
CA ASP A 101 -14.98 8.23 14.39
C ASP A 101 -16.13 7.70 13.51
N GLN A 102 -15.88 7.57 12.22
CA GLN A 102 -16.86 7.03 11.25
C GLN A 102 -16.94 5.49 11.28
N ASN A 103 -15.95 4.80 11.85
CA ASN A 103 -15.84 3.34 11.83
C ASN A 103 -15.64 2.76 13.25
N LYS A 104 -16.41 3.22 14.22
CA LYS A 104 -16.24 2.89 15.67
C LYS A 104 -16.24 1.38 16.00
N ASN A 105 -16.86 0.56 15.15
CA ASN A 105 -16.99 -0.88 15.34
C ASN A 105 -16.00 -1.69 14.52
N LYS A 106 -14.99 -1.05 13.91
CA LYS A 106 -13.98 -1.71 13.08
C LYS A 106 -12.58 -1.37 13.56
N GLN A 107 -11.68 -2.32 13.45
CA GLN A 107 -10.26 -2.04 13.56
C GLN A 107 -9.82 -1.10 12.43
N ILE A 108 -8.96 -0.15 12.74
CA ILE A 108 -8.31 0.70 11.73
C ILE A 108 -6.85 0.28 11.64
N VAL A 109 -6.43 -0.14 10.47
CA VAL A 109 -5.05 -0.55 10.20
C VAL A 109 -4.42 0.47 9.29
N VAL A 110 -3.28 1.04 9.72
CA VAL A 110 -2.60 2.10 8.98
C VAL A 110 -1.36 1.56 8.31
N PHE A 111 -1.25 1.84 7.02
CA PHE A 111 -0.14 1.47 6.14
C PHE A 111 0.54 2.72 5.59
N SER A 112 1.86 2.76 5.67
CA SER A 112 2.64 3.88 5.14
C SER A 112 4.07 3.45 4.82
N ASP A 113 4.70 4.20 3.92
CA ASP A 113 6.12 4.12 3.61
C ASP A 113 6.99 5.00 4.50
N SER A 114 6.41 5.81 5.40
CA SER A 114 7.14 6.66 6.34
C SER A 114 7.18 6.05 7.73
N LYS A 115 8.38 5.71 8.19
CA LYS A 115 8.61 5.25 9.56
C LYS A 115 8.26 6.34 10.59
N VAL A 116 8.63 7.60 10.30
CA VAL A 116 8.31 8.74 11.16
C VAL A 116 6.80 8.86 11.33
N PHE A 117 6.03 8.76 10.25
CA PHE A 117 4.57 8.82 10.34
C PHE A 117 3.98 7.64 11.10
N LEU A 118 4.47 6.42 10.84
CA LEU A 118 3.97 5.22 11.54
C LEU A 118 4.21 5.29 13.04
N GLU A 119 5.31 5.86 13.50
CA GLU A 119 5.52 6.09 14.94
C GLU A 119 4.56 7.15 15.51
N ARG A 120 4.31 8.22 14.77
CA ARG A 120 3.41 9.29 15.19
C ARG A 120 1.94 8.87 15.24
N VAL A 121 1.51 7.97 14.37
CA VAL A 121 0.11 7.53 14.34
C VAL A 121 -0.24 6.57 15.48
N LYS A 122 0.73 5.93 16.12
CA LYS A 122 0.53 5.03 17.26
C LYS A 122 -0.11 5.68 18.50
N VAL A 123 -0.17 7.02 18.56
CA VAL A 123 -0.91 7.73 19.62
C VAL A 123 -2.44 7.62 19.44
N LEU A 124 -2.90 7.16 18.28
CA LEU A 124 -4.30 6.91 17.99
C LEU A 124 -4.62 5.41 18.19
N PRO A 125 -5.89 5.05 18.41
CA PRO A 125 -6.32 3.66 18.55
C PRO A 125 -6.35 2.96 17.17
N VAL A 126 -5.18 2.76 16.59
CA VAL A 126 -4.98 2.11 15.30
C VAL A 126 -3.96 0.98 15.40
N ILE A 127 -3.99 0.07 14.45
CA ILE A 127 -2.99 -0.98 14.30
C ILE A 127 -1.99 -0.54 13.24
N VAL A 128 -0.70 -0.72 13.54
CA VAL A 128 0.42 -0.61 12.60
C VAL A 128 1.11 -1.95 12.58
N LEU A 129 1.20 -2.58 11.42
CA LEU A 129 1.85 -3.88 11.28
C LEU A 129 3.37 -3.73 11.40
N ASP A 130 3.98 -4.63 12.14
CA ASP A 130 5.43 -4.68 12.30
C ASP A 130 6.15 -4.98 10.98
N GLY A 131 7.41 -4.60 10.92
CA GLY A 131 8.32 -4.89 9.80
C GLY A 131 9.11 -3.67 9.33
N LYS A 132 10.12 -3.93 8.53
CA LYS A 132 11.03 -2.90 8.02
C LYS A 132 10.43 -2.19 6.82
N VAL A 133 10.08 -0.93 6.98
CA VAL A 133 9.61 -0.08 5.88
C VAL A 133 10.78 0.26 4.95
N GLY A 134 10.57 0.15 3.66
CA GLY A 134 11.57 0.45 2.64
C GLY A 134 10.98 0.40 1.23
N HIS A 135 11.81 0.67 0.21
CA HIS A 135 11.40 0.60 -1.19
C HIS A 135 12.05 -0.61 -1.89
N ILE A 136 11.25 -1.43 -2.57
CA ILE A 136 11.71 -2.69 -3.20
C ILE A 136 12.81 -2.47 -4.26
N SER A 137 12.83 -1.31 -4.91
CA SER A 137 13.74 -1.03 -6.03
C SER A 137 15.15 -0.61 -5.62
N PHE A 138 15.44 -0.40 -4.32
CA PHE A 138 16.77 0.05 -3.88
C PHE A 138 17.71 -1.09 -3.51
N THR A 139 19.01 -0.86 -3.71
CA THR A 139 20.09 -1.82 -3.46
C THR A 139 20.20 -2.28 -1.99
N GLU A 140 19.61 -1.56 -1.05
CA GLU A 140 19.51 -1.93 0.36
C GLU A 140 18.26 -2.78 0.65
N ASN A 141 17.59 -3.25 -0.39
CA ASN A 141 16.41 -4.06 -0.28
C ASN A 141 16.75 -5.41 0.35
N THR A 142 16.46 -5.52 1.63
CA THR A 142 16.57 -6.79 2.35
C THR A 142 15.31 -7.61 2.13
N HIS A 143 15.42 -8.92 2.32
CA HIS A 143 14.26 -9.83 2.34
C HIS A 143 13.15 -9.32 3.28
N GLU A 144 13.51 -8.67 4.39
CA GLU A 144 12.56 -8.10 5.35
C GLU A 144 11.71 -6.96 4.75
N VAL A 145 12.33 -6.06 3.96
CA VAL A 145 11.61 -4.97 3.27
C VAL A 145 10.64 -5.53 2.24
N ALA A 146 11.08 -6.51 1.44
CA ALA A 146 10.22 -7.16 0.47
C ALA A 146 9.05 -7.88 1.16
N MET A 147 9.33 -8.64 2.21
CA MET A 147 8.31 -9.33 2.98
C MET A 147 7.28 -8.36 3.56
N LYS A 148 7.73 -7.25 4.18
CA LYS A 148 6.83 -6.22 4.71
C LYS A 148 5.93 -5.63 3.63
N THR A 149 6.48 -5.34 2.44
CA THR A 149 5.70 -4.80 1.32
C THR A 149 4.60 -5.79 0.88
N PHE A 150 4.91 -7.07 0.78
CA PHE A 150 3.91 -8.08 0.42
C PHE A 150 2.89 -8.33 1.54
N VAL A 151 3.32 -8.33 2.81
CA VAL A 151 2.40 -8.39 3.96
C VAL A 151 1.42 -7.22 3.91
N ASP A 152 1.89 -6.00 3.69
CA ASP A 152 1.02 -4.83 3.58
C ASP A 152 0.05 -4.95 2.40
N PHE A 153 0.52 -5.36 1.23
CA PHE A 153 -0.31 -5.54 0.05
C PHE A 153 -1.46 -6.54 0.28
N TYR A 154 -1.13 -7.72 0.79
CA TYR A 154 -2.14 -8.75 1.07
C TYR A 154 -3.00 -8.41 2.30
N ALA A 155 -2.49 -7.70 3.29
CA ALA A 155 -3.32 -7.20 4.37
C ALA A 155 -4.31 -6.14 3.86
N ILE A 156 -3.89 -5.19 3.02
CA ILE A 156 -4.81 -4.22 2.39
C ILE A 156 -5.87 -4.95 1.57
N SER A 157 -5.50 -6.00 0.80
CA SER A 157 -6.47 -6.73 -0.03
C SER A 157 -7.52 -7.51 0.77
N LYS A 158 -7.27 -7.80 2.04
CA LYS A 158 -8.23 -8.48 2.94
C LYS A 158 -9.09 -7.52 3.75
N ALA A 159 -8.87 -6.22 3.66
CA ALA A 159 -9.67 -5.23 4.37
C ALA A 159 -11.10 -5.18 3.83
N CYS A 160 -12.09 -4.94 4.71
CA CYS A 160 -13.47 -4.73 4.28
C CYS A 160 -13.70 -3.36 3.63
N ARG A 161 -12.75 -2.44 3.79
CA ARG A 161 -12.74 -1.12 3.15
C ARG A 161 -11.31 -0.60 3.07
N VAL A 162 -10.96 0.00 1.94
CA VAL A 162 -9.65 0.62 1.72
C VAL A 162 -9.82 2.13 1.52
N ILE A 163 -9.13 2.93 2.34
CA ILE A 163 -9.19 4.39 2.28
C ILE A 163 -7.77 4.91 2.00
N ARG A 164 -7.63 5.76 1.00
CA ARG A 164 -6.39 6.52 0.75
C ARG A 164 -6.53 7.94 1.31
N ILE A 165 -5.54 8.36 2.09
CA ILE A 165 -5.39 9.77 2.44
C ILE A 165 -4.35 10.37 1.50
N LEU A 166 -4.75 11.44 0.81
CA LEU A 166 -3.91 12.17 -0.14
C LEU A 166 -3.84 13.65 0.26
N ALA A 167 -2.67 14.22 0.08
CA ALA A 167 -2.44 15.66 0.18
C ALA A 167 -1.57 16.09 -1.02
N PRO A 168 -1.52 17.38 -1.39
CA PRO A 168 -0.75 17.84 -2.54
C PRO A 168 0.75 17.51 -2.46
N GLU A 169 1.28 17.37 -1.25
CA GLU A 169 2.69 17.06 -0.97
C GLU A 169 2.98 15.56 -1.01
N MET A 170 1.96 14.72 -1.11
CA MET A 170 2.08 13.26 -1.07
C MET A 170 2.11 12.66 -2.47
N TYR A 171 2.66 11.44 -2.56
CA TYR A 171 2.70 10.71 -3.82
C TYR A 171 1.37 9.96 -4.06
N ASN A 172 0.78 10.18 -5.23
CA ASN A 172 -0.42 9.45 -5.64
C ASN A 172 -0.05 8.06 -6.15
N THR A 173 -0.08 7.08 -5.27
CA THR A 173 0.26 5.68 -5.56
C THR A 173 -0.97 4.86 -5.95
N VAL A 174 -0.76 3.85 -6.80
CA VAL A 174 -1.78 2.84 -7.14
C VAL A 174 -1.67 1.57 -6.29
N PHE A 175 -0.74 1.50 -5.34
CA PHE A 175 -0.46 0.31 -4.54
C PHE A 175 -1.71 -0.21 -3.81
N SER A 176 -2.35 0.64 -3.02
CA SER A 176 -3.57 0.26 -2.28
C SER A 176 -4.80 0.08 -3.19
N TYR A 177 -4.83 0.76 -4.34
CA TYR A 177 -5.86 0.54 -5.34
C TYR A 177 -5.82 -0.90 -5.87
N TYR A 178 -4.66 -1.36 -6.34
CA TYR A 178 -4.54 -2.74 -6.82
C TYR A 178 -4.69 -3.79 -5.72
N ALA A 179 -4.31 -3.47 -4.49
CA ALA A 179 -4.60 -4.34 -3.35
C ALA A 179 -6.11 -4.46 -3.11
N ALA A 180 -6.88 -3.38 -3.19
CA ALA A 180 -8.34 -3.40 -3.07
C ALA A 180 -8.98 -4.21 -4.22
N VAL A 181 -8.55 -3.99 -5.46
CA VAL A 181 -8.98 -4.76 -6.62
C VAL A 181 -8.72 -6.26 -6.42
N LEU A 182 -7.55 -6.64 -5.88
CA LEU A 182 -7.23 -8.04 -5.55
C LEU A 182 -8.24 -8.62 -4.55
N GLY A 183 -8.62 -7.84 -3.55
CA GLY A 183 -9.62 -8.24 -2.55
C GLY A 183 -11.04 -8.35 -3.08
N GLY A 184 -11.33 -7.74 -4.23
CA GLY A 184 -12.67 -7.66 -4.80
C GLY A 184 -13.50 -6.51 -4.22
N ASP A 185 -12.87 -5.56 -3.51
CA ASP A 185 -13.53 -4.33 -3.07
C ASP A 185 -13.53 -3.33 -4.24
N HIS A 186 -14.71 -3.03 -4.75
CA HIS A 186 -14.96 -2.12 -5.86
C HIS A 186 -15.65 -0.82 -5.39
N SER A 187 -15.60 -0.52 -4.08
CA SER A 187 -16.30 0.64 -3.51
C SER A 187 -15.40 1.86 -3.33
#